data_f2efe7119d2520afcf90f9f937550342
#
_entry.id   f2efe7119d2520afcf90f9f937550342
#
_cell.length_a   1.000
_cell.length_b   1.000
_cell.length_c   1.000
_cell.angle_alpha   90.00
_cell.angle_beta   90.00
_cell.angle_gamma   90.00
#
_symmetry.space_group_name_H-M   'P 1'
#
loop_
_entity.id
_entity.type
_entity.pdbx_description
1 polymer ?
#
loop_
_entity_poly.entity_id
_entity_poly.type
_entity_poly.pdbx_seq_one_letter_code
_entity_poly.pdbx_strand_id
1 'polypeptide(L)'
;MKTTAEVVSTCRVIRSVESYQGKQGPLYAGGISAETVGAQAIWLGVIRMPPGTQTKAHFHEEHETAIYVMSGEVDLWYAEDLSHHQIARAGDYIYIPAGVSHVAVNRSQTEPMIAIGARTDPSEQESVVLQPELEVKVSSTGM
;
A
#
# COMPACT_ATOMS: atom_id res chain seq x y z
N MET A 1 21.86 -7.93 17.57
CA MET A 1 20.65 -8.10 16.83
C MET A 1 19.48 -8.35 17.77
N LYS A 2 18.37 -7.89 17.37
CA LYS A 2 17.19 -8.08 18.14
C LYS A 2 16.72 -9.50 18.07
N THR A 3 16.40 -10.07 19.18
CA THR A 3 15.89 -11.43 19.19
C THR A 3 14.37 -11.41 19.13
N THR A 4 13.83 -12.45 18.55
CA THR A 4 12.39 -12.57 18.48
C THR A 4 11.79 -12.84 19.85
N ALA A 5 12.57 -13.36 20.77
CA ALA A 5 12.06 -13.65 22.11
C ALA A 5 11.55 -12.39 22.82
N GLU A 6 12.06 -11.24 22.43
CA GLU A 6 11.68 -10.00 23.09
C GLU A 6 10.28 -9.55 22.75
N VAL A 7 9.69 -10.08 21.67
CA VAL A 7 8.46 -9.52 21.16
C VAL A 7 7.30 -10.48 21.13
N VAL A 8 7.50 -11.75 21.48
CA VAL A 8 6.51 -12.76 21.16
C VAL A 8 5.55 -13.11 22.26
N SER A 9 5.73 -12.63 23.47
CA SER A 9 4.98 -13.19 24.59
C SER A 9 3.93 -12.26 25.16
N THR A 10 3.66 -11.11 24.57
CA THR A 10 2.71 -10.19 25.17
C THR A 10 2.02 -9.35 24.12
N CYS A 11 0.82 -8.89 24.44
CA CYS A 11 0.10 -7.96 23.60
C CYS A 11 0.72 -6.58 23.75
N ARG A 12 0.68 -5.81 22.68
CA ARG A 12 1.27 -4.48 22.65
C ARG A 12 0.35 -3.52 21.99
N VAL A 13 0.32 -2.30 22.50
CA VAL A 13 -0.41 -1.20 21.90
C VAL A 13 0.62 -0.20 21.39
N ILE A 14 0.55 0.09 20.09
CA ILE A 14 1.47 1.04 19.46
C ILE A 14 0.68 2.32 19.22
N ARG A 15 1.15 3.44 19.76
CA ARG A 15 0.37 4.68 19.73
C ARG A 15 0.81 5.66 18.66
N SER A 16 2.07 5.61 18.27
CA SER A 16 2.54 6.49 17.21
C SER A 16 3.74 5.88 16.53
N VAL A 17 3.82 6.08 15.24
CA VAL A 17 4.96 5.63 14.43
C VAL A 17 5.24 6.72 13.42
N GLU A 18 6.47 6.76 12.95
CA GLU A 18 6.85 7.70 11.92
C GLU A 18 6.41 7.18 10.57
N SER A 19 6.04 8.10 9.69
CA SER A 19 5.73 7.75 8.31
C SER A 19 7.02 7.52 7.54
N TYR A 20 6.93 6.67 6.53
CA TYR A 20 8.03 6.46 5.61
C TYR A 20 7.46 6.35 4.20
N GLN A 21 8.30 6.60 3.20
CA GLN A 21 7.87 6.47 1.81
C GLN A 21 8.16 5.06 1.34
N GLY A 22 7.13 4.38 0.84
CA GLY A 22 7.29 3.05 0.28
C GLY A 22 7.99 3.10 -1.08
N LYS A 23 8.52 1.98 -1.50
CA LYS A 23 9.21 1.87 -2.79
C LYS A 23 8.31 2.28 -3.94
N GLN A 24 7.02 2.00 -3.84
CA GLN A 24 6.06 2.27 -4.89
C GLN A 24 5.48 3.68 -4.83
N GLY A 25 5.79 4.48 -3.79
CA GLY A 25 5.50 5.90 -3.76
C GLY A 25 4.72 6.45 -2.60
N PRO A 26 3.66 5.82 -2.11
CA PRO A 26 2.83 6.39 -1.03
C PRO A 26 3.58 6.51 0.29
N LEU A 27 3.02 7.31 1.19
CA LEU A 27 3.50 7.40 2.56
C LEU A 27 2.76 6.37 3.40
N TYR A 28 3.52 5.66 4.22
CA TYR A 28 2.98 4.61 5.08
C TYR A 28 3.33 4.90 6.53
N ALA A 29 2.42 4.55 7.42
CA ALA A 29 2.67 4.56 8.86
C ALA A 29 2.31 3.17 9.36
N GLY A 30 3.29 2.29 9.43
CA GLY A 30 3.07 0.89 9.76
C GLY A 30 3.05 0.65 11.24
N GLY A 31 1.90 0.80 11.86
CA GLY A 31 1.76 0.58 13.28
C GLY A 31 2.18 -0.82 13.70
N ILE A 32 1.78 -1.83 12.91
CA ILE A 32 2.15 -3.23 13.17
C ILE A 32 3.01 -3.69 12.00
N SER A 33 4.25 -4.03 12.29
CA SER A 33 5.20 -4.47 11.27
C SER A 33 6.29 -5.29 11.94
N ALA A 34 7.16 -5.87 11.13
CA ALA A 34 8.35 -6.54 11.66
C ALA A 34 9.19 -5.56 12.45
N GLU A 35 9.29 -4.33 11.97
CA GLU A 35 10.15 -3.33 12.61
C GLU A 35 9.58 -2.80 13.91
N THR A 36 8.27 -2.68 14.02
CA THR A 36 7.67 -2.10 15.23
C THR A 36 7.45 -3.13 16.32
N VAL A 37 7.00 -4.33 15.99
CA VAL A 37 6.62 -5.31 17.01
C VAL A 37 7.20 -6.69 16.75
N GLY A 38 8.02 -6.85 15.72
CA GLY A 38 8.55 -8.17 15.38
C GLY A 38 7.50 -9.07 14.77
N ALA A 39 6.50 -8.49 14.11
CA ALA A 39 5.48 -9.29 13.44
C ALA A 39 6.14 -10.20 12.41
N GLN A 40 5.64 -11.42 12.32
CA GLN A 40 6.26 -12.42 11.45
C GLN A 40 5.50 -12.61 10.15
N ALA A 41 4.24 -12.22 10.10
CA ALA A 41 3.42 -12.53 8.94
C ALA A 41 2.56 -11.35 8.46
N ILE A 42 2.36 -10.34 9.26
CA ILE A 42 1.40 -9.29 8.91
C ILE A 42 2.00 -7.89 9.07
N TRP A 43 1.44 -6.98 8.31
CA TRP A 43 1.65 -5.54 8.42
C TRP A 43 0.28 -4.88 8.45
N LEU A 44 0.09 -3.91 9.33
CA LEU A 44 -1.14 -3.12 9.37
C LEU A 44 -0.76 -1.68 9.59
N GLY A 45 -1.27 -0.79 8.76
CA GLY A 45 -0.92 0.61 8.92
C GLY A 45 -1.79 1.53 8.10
N VAL A 46 -1.42 2.79 8.14
CA VAL A 46 -2.12 3.85 7.41
C VAL A 46 -1.34 4.14 6.13
N ILE A 47 -2.09 4.29 5.04
CA ILE A 47 -1.55 4.62 3.72
C ILE A 47 -2.08 5.99 3.36
N ARG A 48 -1.19 6.87 2.93
CA ARG A 48 -1.58 8.22 2.57
C ARG A 48 -1.04 8.58 1.19
N MET A 49 -1.93 9.04 0.32
CA MET A 49 -1.56 9.53 -1.00
C MET A 49 -1.95 10.99 -1.10
N PRO A 50 -0.97 11.88 -1.16
CA PRO A 50 -1.28 13.31 -1.31
C PRO A 50 -2.05 13.58 -2.60
N PRO A 51 -2.71 14.75 -2.69
CA PRO A 51 -3.43 15.10 -3.92
C PRO A 51 -2.52 15.05 -5.14
N GLY A 52 -3.07 14.57 -6.25
CA GLY A 52 -2.38 14.58 -7.53
C GLY A 52 -1.24 13.59 -7.67
N THR A 53 -1.14 12.60 -6.78
CA THR A 53 -0.03 11.64 -6.84
C THR A 53 -0.52 10.27 -7.30
N GLN A 54 0.42 9.44 -7.71
CA GLN A 54 0.13 8.06 -8.06
C GLN A 54 1.28 7.16 -7.63
N THR A 55 1.00 5.89 -7.48
CA THR A 55 2.05 4.92 -7.19
C THR A 55 2.82 4.63 -8.47
N LYS A 56 4.01 4.08 -8.29
CA LYS A 56 4.72 3.48 -9.41
C LYS A 56 4.02 2.18 -9.78
N ALA A 57 4.06 1.83 -11.05
CA ALA A 57 3.51 0.55 -11.49
C ALA A 57 4.33 -0.59 -10.88
N HIS A 58 3.67 -1.57 -10.30
CA HIS A 58 4.36 -2.65 -9.60
C HIS A 58 3.43 -3.83 -9.37
N PHE A 59 4.01 -4.96 -8.95
CA PHE A 59 3.24 -6.06 -8.39
C PHE A 59 3.93 -6.56 -7.12
N HIS A 60 3.15 -7.23 -6.28
CA HIS A 60 3.66 -7.85 -5.06
C HIS A 60 4.02 -9.29 -5.40
N GLU A 61 5.22 -9.72 -5.00
CA GLU A 61 5.72 -11.01 -5.46
C GLU A 61 4.94 -12.19 -4.91
N GLU A 62 4.72 -12.21 -3.61
CA GLU A 62 4.11 -13.38 -2.97
C GLU A 62 3.06 -13.04 -1.94
N HIS A 63 2.87 -11.78 -1.60
CA HIS A 63 1.95 -11.44 -0.53
C HIS A 63 0.67 -10.80 -1.06
N GLU A 64 -0.35 -10.81 -0.21
CA GLU A 64 -1.65 -10.22 -0.49
C GLU A 64 -1.78 -8.90 0.24
N THR A 65 -2.61 -8.02 -0.29
CA THR A 65 -2.88 -6.73 0.34
C THR A 65 -4.39 -6.51 0.39
N ALA A 66 -4.85 -6.03 1.54
CA ALA A 66 -6.23 -5.64 1.74
C ALA A 66 -6.23 -4.19 2.21
N ILE A 67 -7.13 -3.38 1.66
CA ILE A 67 -7.16 -1.95 1.94
C ILE A 67 -8.60 -1.53 2.21
N TYR A 68 -8.78 -0.66 3.20
CA TYR A 68 -10.06 -0.03 3.46
C TYR A 68 -9.86 1.48 3.30
N VAL A 69 -10.59 2.10 2.35
CA VAL A 69 -10.47 3.52 2.07
C VAL A 69 -11.25 4.29 3.12
N MET A 70 -10.57 5.15 3.88
CA MET A 70 -11.20 5.93 4.93
C MET A 70 -11.70 7.28 4.43
N SER A 71 -10.94 7.91 3.55
CA SER A 71 -11.35 9.20 2.98
C SER A 71 -10.71 9.39 1.63
N GLY A 72 -11.35 10.20 0.79
CA GLY A 72 -10.88 10.44 -0.56
C GLY A 72 -11.29 9.32 -1.51
N GLU A 73 -10.64 9.30 -2.65
CA GLU A 73 -10.87 8.27 -3.67
C GLU A 73 -9.55 7.86 -4.27
N VAL A 74 -9.52 6.67 -4.85
CA VAL A 74 -8.37 6.22 -5.59
C VAL A 74 -8.84 5.48 -6.83
N ASP A 75 -8.18 5.77 -7.96
CA ASP A 75 -8.38 5.03 -9.20
C ASP A 75 -7.36 3.91 -9.21
N LEU A 76 -7.81 2.70 -9.40
CA LEU A 76 -6.94 1.53 -9.45
C LEU A 76 -6.93 0.99 -10.87
N TRP A 77 -5.75 1.00 -11.49
CA TRP A 77 -5.51 0.41 -12.80
C TRP A 77 -4.75 -0.89 -12.57
N TYR A 78 -5.17 -1.97 -13.21
CA TYR A 78 -4.58 -3.27 -12.86
C TYR A 78 -4.69 -4.27 -14.00
N ALA A 79 -4.05 -5.42 -13.77
CA ALA A 79 -3.98 -6.57 -14.67
C ALA A 79 -3.07 -6.28 -15.87
N GLU A 80 -3.11 -7.15 -16.86
CA GLU A 80 -2.17 -7.05 -17.98
C GLU A 80 -2.28 -5.70 -18.65
N ASP A 81 -1.12 -5.08 -18.85
CA ASP A 81 -1.03 -3.77 -19.49
C ASP A 81 -1.83 -2.70 -18.76
N LEU A 82 -2.21 -2.95 -17.50
CA LEU A 82 -3.00 -2.00 -16.71
C LEU A 82 -4.27 -1.62 -17.46
N SER A 83 -4.93 -2.59 -18.04
CA SER A 83 -6.08 -2.34 -18.91
C SER A 83 -7.41 -2.32 -18.16
N HIS A 84 -7.44 -2.78 -16.93
CA HIS A 84 -8.66 -2.79 -16.12
C HIS A 84 -8.62 -1.61 -15.15
N HIS A 85 -9.79 -1.07 -14.84
CA HIS A 85 -9.88 0.12 -14.03
C HIS A 85 -11.09 0.06 -13.12
N GLN A 86 -10.88 0.39 -11.85
CA GLN A 86 -11.96 0.56 -10.88
C GLN A 86 -11.64 1.76 -10.01
N ILE A 87 -12.68 2.38 -9.48
CA ILE A 87 -12.55 3.50 -8.56
C ILE A 87 -13.02 3.02 -7.20
N ALA A 88 -12.21 3.26 -6.18
CA ALA A 88 -12.58 2.97 -4.79
C ALA A 88 -12.74 4.30 -4.06
N ARG A 89 -13.82 4.40 -3.28
CA ARG A 89 -14.18 5.60 -2.53
C ARG A 89 -14.22 5.27 -1.05
N ALA A 90 -14.33 6.31 -0.23
CA ALA A 90 -14.43 6.12 1.21
C ALA A 90 -15.51 5.08 1.53
N GLY A 91 -15.15 4.09 2.33
CA GLY A 91 -16.02 2.99 2.70
C GLY A 91 -15.83 1.73 1.85
N ASP A 92 -15.05 1.81 0.79
CA ASP A 92 -14.82 0.64 -0.07
C ASP A 92 -13.60 -0.14 0.37
N TYR A 93 -13.59 -1.41 0.03
CA TYR A 93 -12.46 -2.29 0.27
C TYR A 93 -11.78 -2.62 -1.06
N ILE A 94 -10.46 -2.73 -1.02
CA ILE A 94 -9.67 -3.15 -2.18
C ILE A 94 -8.90 -4.41 -1.80
N TYR A 95 -8.92 -5.39 -2.67
CA TYR A 95 -8.10 -6.58 -2.51
C TYR A 95 -7.12 -6.68 -3.67
N ILE A 96 -5.84 -6.86 -3.35
CA ILE A 96 -4.80 -6.98 -4.38
C ILE A 96 -4.08 -8.30 -4.16
N PRO A 97 -4.30 -9.26 -5.08
CA PRO A 97 -3.60 -10.55 -4.96
C PRO A 97 -2.14 -10.43 -5.35
N ALA A 98 -1.35 -11.41 -4.96
CA ALA A 98 0.04 -11.49 -5.37
C ALA A 98 0.11 -11.59 -6.89
N GLY A 99 1.14 -10.98 -7.46
CA GLY A 99 1.43 -11.13 -8.88
C GLY A 99 0.65 -10.27 -9.84
N VAL A 100 -0.30 -9.46 -9.33
CA VAL A 100 -1.13 -8.62 -10.21
C VAL A 100 -0.55 -7.23 -10.29
N SER A 101 -0.19 -6.81 -11.49
CA SER A 101 0.34 -5.47 -11.74
C SER A 101 -0.72 -4.42 -11.47
N HIS A 102 -0.36 -3.33 -10.83
CA HIS A 102 -1.32 -2.27 -10.55
C HIS A 102 -0.66 -0.92 -10.35
N VAL A 103 -1.48 0.12 -10.51
CA VAL A 103 -1.14 1.50 -10.20
C VAL A 103 -2.36 2.11 -9.53
N ALA A 104 -2.13 2.83 -8.44
CA ALA A 104 -3.17 3.59 -7.76
C ALA A 104 -2.93 5.07 -8.01
N VAL A 105 -4.00 5.80 -8.35
CA VAL A 105 -3.91 7.21 -8.71
C VAL A 105 -4.89 8.01 -7.88
N ASN A 106 -4.40 9.05 -7.20
CA ASN A 106 -5.27 10.02 -6.56
C ASN A 106 -5.44 11.21 -7.49
N ARG A 107 -6.58 11.28 -8.16
CA ARG A 107 -6.83 12.33 -9.16
C ARG A 107 -7.22 13.66 -8.56
N SER A 108 -7.61 13.68 -7.29
CA SER A 108 -7.99 14.95 -6.67
C SER A 108 -6.77 15.86 -6.60
N GLN A 109 -6.99 17.14 -6.89
CA GLN A 109 -5.94 18.13 -6.76
C GLN A 109 -5.95 18.77 -5.39
N THR A 110 -6.93 18.45 -4.55
CA THR A 110 -7.10 19.13 -3.27
C THR A 110 -7.17 18.18 -2.07
N GLU A 111 -7.62 16.93 -2.27
CA GLU A 111 -7.89 16.03 -1.16
C GLU A 111 -6.95 14.85 -1.14
N PRO A 112 -6.36 14.53 -0.01
CA PRO A 112 -5.57 13.31 0.08
C PRO A 112 -6.47 12.08 0.11
N MET A 113 -5.93 10.93 -0.28
CA MET A 113 -6.58 9.64 -0.04
C MET A 113 -5.93 9.05 1.20
N ILE A 114 -6.74 8.59 2.15
CA ILE A 114 -6.24 7.99 3.37
C ILE A 114 -6.94 6.64 3.53
N ALA A 115 -6.15 5.62 3.78
CA ALA A 115 -6.65 4.26 3.87
C ALA A 115 -5.93 3.50 4.97
N ILE A 116 -6.55 2.43 5.42
CA ILE A 116 -5.90 1.45 6.29
C ILE A 116 -5.58 0.26 5.41
N GLY A 117 -4.34 -0.20 5.49
CA GLY A 117 -3.90 -1.35 4.71
C GLY A 117 -3.37 -2.46 5.60
N ALA A 118 -3.61 -3.68 5.17
CA ALA A 118 -3.06 -4.89 5.78
C ALA A 118 -2.44 -5.71 4.67
N ARG A 119 -1.30 -6.33 4.97
CA ARG A 119 -0.68 -7.21 3.98
C ARG A 119 0.06 -8.33 4.69
N THR A 120 0.34 -9.39 3.95
CA THR A 120 0.98 -10.57 4.51
C THR A 120 2.50 -10.55 4.37
N ASP A 121 3.07 -9.40 4.09
CA ASP A 121 4.51 -9.16 4.17
C ASP A 121 4.73 -8.20 5.33
N PRO A 122 5.38 -8.63 6.41
CA PRO A 122 5.47 -7.79 7.62
C PRO A 122 6.48 -6.65 7.52
N SER A 123 7.30 -6.64 6.49
CA SER A 123 8.37 -5.63 6.35
C SER A 123 7.79 -4.28 5.97
N GLU A 124 8.35 -3.20 6.52
CA GLU A 124 7.92 -1.86 6.14
C GLU A 124 8.16 -1.62 4.66
N GLN A 125 9.34 -1.96 4.17
CA GLN A 125 9.58 -1.91 2.73
C GLN A 125 9.22 -3.28 2.17
N GLU A 126 7.99 -3.38 1.67
CA GLU A 126 7.48 -4.66 1.19
C GLU A 126 8.18 -5.11 -0.09
N SER A 127 8.03 -6.38 -0.38
CA SER A 127 8.63 -6.97 -1.57
C SER A 127 7.76 -6.63 -2.79
N VAL A 128 8.23 -5.70 -3.61
CA VAL A 128 7.54 -5.32 -4.84
C VAL A 128 8.50 -5.37 -6.00
N VAL A 129 7.97 -5.64 -7.19
CA VAL A 129 8.71 -5.55 -8.44
C VAL A 129 8.17 -4.36 -9.19
N LEU A 130 9.02 -3.36 -9.39
CA LEU A 130 8.62 -2.15 -10.11
C LEU A 130 8.60 -2.43 -11.60
N GLN A 131 7.64 -1.83 -12.29
CA GLN A 131 7.42 -2.04 -13.72
C GLN A 131 7.32 -0.69 -14.43
N PRO A 132 8.45 0.02 -14.55
CA PRO A 132 8.41 1.37 -15.10
C PRO A 132 7.86 1.44 -16.52
N GLU A 133 7.96 0.36 -17.27
CA GLU A 133 7.44 0.35 -18.63
C GLU A 133 5.91 0.51 -18.67
N LEU A 134 5.22 0.17 -17.60
CA LEU A 134 3.76 0.28 -17.57
C LEU A 134 3.26 1.64 -17.14
N GLU A 135 4.11 2.44 -16.50
CA GLU A 135 3.68 3.75 -16.00
C GLU A 135 3.29 4.69 -17.11
N VAL A 136 3.94 4.59 -18.24
CA VAL A 136 3.63 5.42 -19.39
C VAL A 136 2.21 5.20 -19.87
N LYS A 137 1.73 3.96 -19.83
CA LYS A 137 0.37 3.65 -20.26
C LYS A 137 -0.66 4.36 -19.42
N VAL A 138 -0.50 4.34 -18.10
CA VAL A 138 -1.46 4.99 -17.22
C VAL A 138 -1.42 6.50 -17.43
N SER A 139 -0.24 7.07 -17.53
CA SER A 139 -0.11 8.51 -17.74
C SER A 139 -0.79 8.96 -19.02
N SER A 140 -0.73 8.17 -20.09
CA SER A 140 -1.31 8.58 -21.36
C SER A 140 -2.81 8.34 -21.42
N THR A 141 -3.37 7.45 -20.59
CA THR A 141 -4.78 7.09 -20.66
C THR A 141 -5.61 7.70 -19.55
N GLY A 142 -5.04 7.96 -18.42
CA GLY A 142 -5.82 8.27 -17.24
C GLY A 142 -5.77 9.70 -16.79
N MET A 143 -4.86 10.39 -17.30
CA MET A 143 -4.62 11.72 -16.77
C MET A 143 -4.93 12.78 -17.80
#